data_e3a2434f7e223bfe4e5dc84077a1d82c
#
_entry.id   e3a2434f7e223bfe4e5dc84077a1d82c
#
_cell.length_a   1.000
_cell.length_b   1.000
_cell.length_c   1.000
_cell.angle_alpha   90.00
_cell.angle_beta   90.00
_cell.angle_gamma   90.00
#
_symmetry.space_group_name_H-M   'P 1'
#
loop_
_entity.id
_entity.type
_entity.pdbx_description
1 polymer ?
#
loop_
_entity_poly.entity_id
_entity_poly.type
_entity_poly.pdbx_seq_one_letter_code
_entity_poly.pdbx_strand_id
1 'polypeptide(L)'
;EQKPHLLPFKSSRPVSGEEEQMYQNLEVIPIHSEDGTIEHVCLCVYDVTIQASQQQELKRVSQKLEEEHQSQKVLIKKLEDAQGQLIQSEKMASIGQLSAGIAHEINNPVGFITSNLQTLSDYFNSLEKVLKSITQTIGQSKDTALNEACQKILKQGQVDFILEDTAELITESLEGSSRVMSIVKNLKEFSHVDRSEWSYANLENCIESTLKIINNEIKYNITLEKHYAANVPDVFCQPMQINQVLLNILVNASHAIKGEGTITITLQSAGDDFVEIHIRDTGCGIPEEIRERIFEPFFTTKPVGSGTGLGLSVSYGIINKHNGTISVTSEVGKGSEFTIRLPVNPSAEAVDNTDAKAM
;
A
#
# COMPACT_ATOMS: atom_id res chain seq x y z
N GLU A 1 -9.15 -35.02 -48.33
CA GLU A 1 -10.39 -34.22 -48.24
C GLU A 1 -10.15 -32.85 -48.88
N GLN A 2 -10.64 -32.62 -50.10
CA GLN A 2 -10.53 -31.29 -50.72
C GLN A 2 -11.63 -30.40 -50.10
N LYS A 3 -11.20 -29.31 -49.43
CA LYS A 3 -12.12 -28.29 -48.96
C LYS A 3 -12.82 -27.64 -50.15
N PRO A 4 -14.15 -27.47 -50.16
CA PRO A 4 -14.84 -26.79 -51.23
C PRO A 4 -14.34 -25.36 -51.38
N HIS A 5 -13.91 -25.00 -52.57
CA HIS A 5 -13.53 -23.63 -52.90
C HIS A 5 -14.78 -22.85 -53.30
N LEU A 6 -15.20 -21.91 -52.41
CA LEU A 6 -16.25 -20.96 -52.72
C LEU A 6 -15.69 -19.90 -53.69
N LEU A 7 -16.13 -19.93 -54.94
CA LEU A 7 -15.77 -18.92 -55.93
C LEU A 7 -16.89 -17.88 -56.02
N PRO A 8 -16.59 -16.59 -55.69
CA PRO A 8 -17.57 -15.53 -55.89
C PRO A 8 -17.75 -15.24 -57.39
N PHE A 9 -18.97 -15.34 -57.88
CA PHE A 9 -19.33 -14.99 -59.24
C PHE A 9 -20.13 -13.69 -59.24
N LYS A 10 -19.69 -12.67 -60.02
CA LYS A 10 -20.52 -11.53 -60.35
C LYS A 10 -21.52 -11.96 -61.44
N SER A 11 -22.76 -12.17 -61.08
CA SER A 11 -23.82 -12.41 -62.05
C SER A 11 -24.48 -11.08 -62.46
N SER A 12 -24.75 -10.92 -63.77
CA SER A 12 -25.55 -9.81 -64.27
C SER A 12 -27.06 -9.99 -64.00
N ARG A 13 -27.47 -11.07 -63.36
CA ARG A 13 -28.86 -11.36 -62.94
C ARG A 13 -28.81 -11.91 -61.49
N PRO A 14 -29.31 -11.14 -60.51
CA PRO A 14 -29.43 -11.67 -59.14
C PRO A 14 -30.48 -12.83 -59.19
N VAL A 15 -30.06 -14.00 -58.73
CA VAL A 15 -30.90 -15.19 -58.65
C VAL A 15 -31.86 -15.16 -57.45
N SER A 16 -31.56 -14.29 -56.47
CA SER A 16 -32.43 -13.96 -55.33
C SER A 16 -32.27 -12.47 -54.98
N GLY A 17 -33.20 -11.71 -55.38
CA GLY A 17 -33.65 -10.31 -55.24
C GLY A 17 -32.78 -9.24 -54.61
N GLU A 18 -31.80 -9.48 -53.76
CA GLU A 18 -31.07 -8.41 -53.02
C GLU A 18 -29.56 -8.64 -52.90
N GLU A 19 -29.01 -9.77 -53.34
CA GLU A 19 -27.57 -10.04 -53.15
C GLU A 19 -26.76 -9.69 -54.40
N GLU A 20 -25.79 -8.76 -54.24
CA GLU A 20 -24.87 -8.32 -55.30
C GLU A 20 -23.85 -9.39 -55.72
N GLN A 21 -23.66 -10.45 -54.92
CA GLN A 21 -22.70 -11.53 -55.20
C GLN A 21 -23.35 -12.91 -55.06
N MET A 22 -23.18 -13.75 -56.09
CA MET A 22 -23.58 -15.16 -56.06
C MET A 22 -22.39 -16.03 -55.61
N TYR A 23 -22.64 -16.96 -54.68
CA TYR A 23 -21.67 -17.98 -54.29
C TYR A 23 -22.07 -19.32 -54.85
N GLN A 24 -21.13 -19.98 -55.52
CA GLN A 24 -21.34 -21.29 -56.14
C GLN A 24 -20.35 -22.31 -55.56
N ASN A 25 -20.84 -23.48 -55.23
CA ASN A 25 -20.02 -24.65 -54.95
C ASN A 25 -19.90 -25.50 -56.21
N LEU A 26 -18.66 -25.79 -56.63
CA LEU A 26 -18.36 -26.60 -57.79
C LEU A 26 -17.87 -27.97 -57.35
N GLU A 27 -18.58 -29.01 -57.70
CA GLU A 27 -18.21 -30.40 -57.50
C GLU A 27 -17.83 -31.04 -58.80
N VAL A 28 -16.65 -31.64 -58.84
CA VAL A 28 -16.13 -32.31 -60.05
C VAL A 28 -16.14 -33.81 -59.78
N ILE A 29 -17.03 -34.53 -60.53
CA ILE A 29 -17.21 -35.97 -60.34
C ILE A 29 -16.65 -36.67 -61.57
N PRO A 30 -15.57 -37.46 -61.43
CA PRO A 30 -15.07 -38.25 -62.56
C PRO A 30 -16.02 -39.42 -62.85
N ILE A 31 -16.32 -39.66 -64.17
CA ILE A 31 -17.05 -40.79 -64.62
C ILE A 31 -16.07 -41.76 -65.31
N HIS A 32 -15.96 -42.95 -64.71
CA HIS A 32 -15.03 -43.96 -65.19
C HIS A 32 -15.69 -44.89 -66.22
N SER A 33 -14.91 -45.29 -67.18
CA SER A 33 -15.23 -46.34 -68.11
C SER A 33 -15.12 -47.75 -67.47
N GLU A 34 -15.59 -48.81 -68.13
CA GLU A 34 -15.50 -50.19 -67.58
C GLU A 34 -14.08 -50.68 -67.35
N ASP A 35 -13.09 -50.08 -68.02
CA ASP A 35 -11.66 -50.33 -67.84
C ASP A 35 -10.99 -49.50 -66.76
N GLY A 36 -11.74 -48.63 -66.01
CA GLY A 36 -11.25 -47.79 -64.90
C GLY A 36 -10.61 -46.46 -65.33
N THR A 37 -10.60 -46.17 -66.66
CA THR A 37 -10.11 -44.85 -67.14
C THR A 37 -11.21 -43.79 -67.00
N ILE A 38 -10.82 -42.52 -66.75
CA ILE A 38 -11.77 -41.42 -66.73
C ILE A 38 -12.18 -41.06 -68.15
N GLU A 39 -13.39 -41.36 -68.50
CA GLU A 39 -13.94 -41.12 -69.85
C GLU A 39 -14.61 -39.75 -69.92
N HIS A 40 -15.31 -39.36 -68.85
CA HIS A 40 -16.01 -38.08 -68.75
C HIS A 40 -15.87 -37.47 -67.37
N VAL A 41 -16.14 -36.16 -67.26
CA VAL A 41 -16.17 -35.42 -66.00
C VAL A 41 -17.51 -34.72 -65.91
N CYS A 42 -18.25 -34.99 -64.85
CA CYS A 42 -19.47 -34.26 -64.52
C CYS A 42 -19.13 -33.06 -63.60
N LEU A 43 -19.57 -31.90 -64.05
CA LEU A 43 -19.46 -30.64 -63.25
C LEU A 43 -20.84 -30.34 -62.66
N CYS A 44 -20.96 -30.48 -61.34
CA CYS A 44 -22.15 -30.07 -60.61
C CYS A 44 -21.95 -28.71 -60.01
N VAL A 45 -22.80 -27.75 -60.31
CA VAL A 45 -22.75 -26.39 -59.78
C VAL A 45 -23.95 -26.16 -58.86
N TYR A 46 -23.71 -25.87 -57.61
CA TYR A 46 -24.76 -25.60 -56.64
C TYR A 46 -24.72 -24.11 -56.26
N ASP A 47 -25.88 -23.44 -56.28
CA ASP A 47 -26.05 -22.11 -55.75
C ASP A 47 -26.13 -22.22 -54.22
N VAL A 48 -25.09 -21.68 -53.52
CA VAL A 48 -25.01 -21.69 -52.09
C VAL A 48 -25.01 -20.26 -51.51
N THR A 49 -25.52 -19.29 -52.26
CA THR A 49 -25.49 -17.86 -51.93
C THR A 49 -26.13 -17.57 -50.57
N ILE A 50 -27.35 -18.09 -50.34
CA ILE A 50 -28.06 -17.89 -49.06
C ILE A 50 -27.26 -18.50 -47.88
N GLN A 51 -26.73 -19.70 -48.10
CA GLN A 51 -25.97 -20.38 -47.06
C GLN A 51 -24.65 -19.66 -46.73
N ALA A 52 -23.93 -19.16 -47.75
CA ALA A 52 -22.69 -18.41 -47.59
C ALA A 52 -22.92 -17.05 -46.91
N SER A 53 -23.98 -16.34 -47.31
CA SER A 53 -24.40 -15.08 -46.71
C SER A 53 -24.74 -15.24 -45.22
N GLN A 54 -25.57 -16.23 -44.89
CA GLN A 54 -25.92 -16.57 -43.51
C GLN A 54 -24.67 -16.93 -42.66
N GLN A 55 -23.75 -17.68 -43.22
CA GLN A 55 -22.52 -18.06 -42.55
C GLN A 55 -21.59 -16.86 -42.30
N GLN A 56 -21.52 -15.92 -43.25
CA GLN A 56 -20.76 -14.68 -43.09
C GLN A 56 -21.37 -13.78 -41.99
N GLU A 57 -22.70 -13.63 -42.01
CA GLU A 57 -23.40 -12.82 -41.00
C GLU A 57 -23.26 -13.43 -39.59
N LEU A 58 -23.41 -14.77 -39.49
CA LEU A 58 -23.19 -15.48 -38.23
C LEU A 58 -21.77 -15.26 -37.69
N LYS A 59 -20.74 -15.31 -38.55
CA LYS A 59 -19.36 -15.07 -38.20
C LYS A 59 -19.14 -13.63 -37.71
N ARG A 60 -19.76 -12.65 -38.39
CA ARG A 60 -19.70 -11.24 -38.02
C ARG A 60 -20.34 -10.96 -36.67
N VAL A 61 -21.54 -11.53 -36.45
CA VAL A 61 -22.24 -11.39 -35.15
C VAL A 61 -21.45 -12.05 -34.02
N SER A 62 -20.87 -13.23 -34.28
CA SER A 62 -20.03 -13.92 -33.30
C SER A 62 -18.79 -13.10 -32.93
N GLN A 63 -18.11 -12.48 -33.90
CA GLN A 63 -16.96 -11.61 -33.62
C GLN A 63 -17.35 -10.39 -32.81
N LYS A 64 -18.45 -9.73 -33.18
CA LYS A 64 -18.96 -8.57 -32.46
C LYS A 64 -19.34 -8.90 -31.02
N LEU A 65 -19.95 -10.06 -30.79
CA LEU A 65 -20.31 -10.54 -29.48
C LEU A 65 -19.07 -10.80 -28.60
N GLU A 66 -18.01 -11.36 -29.19
CA GLU A 66 -16.74 -11.58 -28.48
C GLU A 66 -16.06 -10.26 -28.09
N GLU A 67 -16.05 -9.27 -28.99
CA GLU A 67 -15.52 -7.92 -28.69
C GLU A 67 -16.32 -7.23 -27.59
N GLU A 68 -17.64 -7.30 -27.63
CA GLU A 68 -18.50 -6.75 -26.56
C GLU A 68 -18.27 -7.47 -25.23
N HIS A 69 -18.12 -8.80 -25.25
CA HIS A 69 -17.84 -9.58 -24.04
C HIS A 69 -16.49 -9.23 -23.40
N GLN A 70 -15.44 -9.03 -24.19
CA GLN A 70 -14.14 -8.59 -23.70
C GLN A 70 -14.21 -7.17 -23.12
N SER A 71 -14.92 -6.27 -23.77
CA SER A 71 -15.16 -4.92 -23.28
C SER A 71 -15.91 -4.92 -21.94
N GLN A 72 -16.95 -5.76 -21.80
CA GLN A 72 -17.69 -5.91 -20.55
C GLN A 72 -16.79 -6.43 -19.41
N LYS A 73 -15.93 -7.42 -19.66
CA LYS A 73 -14.99 -7.92 -18.64
C LYS A 73 -14.05 -6.84 -18.11
N VAL A 74 -13.52 -6.01 -19.01
CA VAL A 74 -12.65 -4.88 -18.61
C VAL A 74 -13.42 -3.87 -17.78
N LEU A 75 -14.68 -3.59 -18.15
CA LEU A 75 -15.51 -2.63 -17.43
C LEU A 75 -15.90 -3.15 -16.04
N ILE A 76 -16.26 -4.43 -15.91
CA ILE A 76 -16.56 -5.07 -14.62
C ILE A 76 -15.35 -4.96 -13.69
N LYS A 77 -14.15 -5.31 -14.18
CA LYS A 77 -12.93 -5.19 -13.36
C LYS A 77 -12.68 -3.76 -12.87
N LYS A 78 -12.84 -2.77 -13.76
CA LYS A 78 -12.71 -1.35 -13.36
C LYS A 78 -13.75 -0.94 -12.32
N LEU A 79 -14.96 -1.49 -12.40
CA LEU A 79 -16.04 -1.21 -11.46
C LEU A 79 -15.78 -1.85 -10.09
N GLU A 80 -15.26 -3.07 -10.04
CA GLU A 80 -14.83 -3.76 -8.83
C GLU A 80 -13.68 -3.00 -8.15
N ASP A 81 -12.66 -2.57 -8.92
CA ASP A 81 -11.54 -1.78 -8.42
C ASP A 81 -12.03 -0.42 -7.84
N ALA A 82 -12.92 0.27 -8.55
CA ALA A 82 -13.51 1.54 -8.09
C ALA A 82 -14.37 1.36 -6.83
N GLN A 83 -15.17 0.29 -6.76
CA GLN A 83 -15.97 -0.03 -5.59
C GLN A 83 -15.08 -0.34 -4.38
N GLY A 84 -13.99 -1.09 -4.56
CA GLY A 84 -12.99 -1.33 -3.52
C GLY A 84 -12.38 -0.03 -2.99
N GLN A 85 -12.02 0.90 -3.88
CA GLN A 85 -11.51 2.23 -3.50
C GLN A 85 -12.54 3.06 -2.74
N LEU A 86 -13.81 3.04 -3.13
CA LEU A 86 -14.88 3.75 -2.44
C LEU A 86 -15.09 3.22 -1.01
N ILE A 87 -15.16 1.90 -0.83
CA ILE A 87 -15.29 1.27 0.49
C ILE A 87 -14.09 1.62 1.38
N GLN A 88 -12.89 1.59 0.83
CA GLN A 88 -11.67 1.99 1.53
C GLN A 88 -11.72 3.46 1.94
N SER A 89 -12.12 4.35 1.03
CA SER A 89 -12.26 5.79 1.28
C SER A 89 -13.32 6.08 2.35
N GLU A 90 -14.48 5.40 2.31
CA GLU A 90 -15.54 5.56 3.31
C GLU A 90 -15.08 5.11 4.70
N LYS A 91 -14.37 3.96 4.78
CA LYS A 91 -13.76 3.50 6.04
C LYS A 91 -12.75 4.52 6.56
N MET A 92 -11.92 5.10 5.68
CA MET A 92 -10.95 6.13 6.05
C MET A 92 -11.62 7.42 6.55
N ALA A 93 -12.65 7.90 5.87
CA ALA A 93 -13.40 9.07 6.28
C ALA A 93 -14.08 8.88 7.64
N SER A 94 -14.68 7.71 7.88
CA SER A 94 -15.30 7.35 9.15
C SER A 94 -14.29 7.30 10.31
N ILE A 95 -13.11 6.68 10.08
CA ILE A 95 -12.01 6.67 11.05
C ILE A 95 -11.51 8.10 11.30
N GLY A 96 -11.39 8.94 10.27
CA GLY A 96 -10.95 10.33 10.39
C GLY A 96 -11.88 11.17 11.27
N GLN A 97 -13.19 11.11 11.04
CA GLN A 97 -14.17 11.87 11.84
C GLN A 97 -14.22 11.45 13.32
N LEU A 98 -14.14 10.14 13.59
CA LEU A 98 -14.12 9.61 14.96
C LEU A 98 -12.79 9.91 15.68
N SER A 99 -11.70 9.95 14.95
CA SER A 99 -10.34 10.04 15.51
C SER A 99 -10.07 11.36 16.24
N ALA A 100 -10.60 12.48 15.74
CA ALA A 100 -10.36 13.80 16.36
C ALA A 100 -11.01 13.92 17.75
N GLY A 101 -12.24 13.42 17.92
CA GLY A 101 -12.95 13.41 19.21
C GLY A 101 -12.33 12.43 20.20
N ILE A 102 -12.11 11.18 19.74
CA ILE A 102 -11.56 10.11 20.58
C ILE A 102 -10.14 10.42 21.01
N ALA A 103 -9.31 11.03 20.12
CA ALA A 103 -7.95 11.41 20.47
C ALA A 103 -7.89 12.38 21.67
N HIS A 104 -8.79 13.35 21.73
CA HIS A 104 -8.88 14.28 22.86
C HIS A 104 -9.30 13.60 24.15
N GLU A 105 -10.29 12.69 24.08
CA GLU A 105 -10.80 11.96 25.23
C GLU A 105 -9.83 10.91 25.77
N ILE A 106 -8.97 10.32 24.93
CA ILE A 106 -7.93 9.36 25.36
C ILE A 106 -6.68 10.08 25.86
N ASN A 107 -6.26 11.17 25.23
CA ASN A 107 -5.05 11.90 25.67
C ASN A 107 -5.17 12.42 27.10
N ASN A 108 -6.36 12.83 27.53
CA ASN A 108 -6.57 13.36 28.88
C ASN A 108 -6.28 12.32 29.97
N PRO A 109 -6.94 11.14 30.05
CA PRO A 109 -6.66 10.15 31.08
C PRO A 109 -5.24 9.58 30.97
N VAL A 110 -4.71 9.36 29.76
CA VAL A 110 -3.34 8.87 29.56
C VAL A 110 -2.33 9.90 30.04
N GLY A 111 -2.56 11.19 29.79
CA GLY A 111 -1.71 12.26 30.33
C GLY A 111 -1.66 12.26 31.86
N PHE A 112 -2.79 12.07 32.54
CA PHE A 112 -2.84 11.93 34.02
C PHE A 112 -2.09 10.68 34.49
N ILE A 113 -2.29 9.53 33.82
CA ILE A 113 -1.59 8.28 34.15
C ILE A 113 -0.06 8.49 34.04
N THR A 114 0.40 9.06 32.92
CA THR A 114 1.83 9.33 32.70
C THR A 114 2.42 10.26 33.77
N SER A 115 1.72 11.35 34.10
CA SER A 115 2.16 12.30 35.13
C SER A 115 2.21 11.64 36.50
N ASN A 116 1.22 10.83 36.88
CA ASN A 116 1.19 10.12 38.14
C ASN A 116 2.30 9.08 38.26
N LEU A 117 2.56 8.32 37.18
CA LEU A 117 3.67 7.35 37.12
C LEU A 117 5.04 8.03 37.23
N GLN A 118 5.21 9.19 36.59
CA GLN A 118 6.44 9.97 36.74
C GLN A 118 6.65 10.44 38.15
N THR A 119 5.62 10.95 38.81
CA THR A 119 5.66 11.34 40.22
C THR A 119 5.98 10.15 41.13
N LEU A 120 5.36 8.98 40.83
CA LEU A 120 5.64 7.76 41.60
C LEU A 120 7.08 7.30 41.43
N SER A 121 7.64 7.40 40.20
CA SER A 121 9.06 7.13 39.91
C SER A 121 9.98 8.02 40.75
N ASP A 122 9.70 9.33 40.85
CA ASP A 122 10.49 10.27 41.62
C ASP A 122 10.43 9.97 43.15
N TYR A 123 9.25 9.62 43.65
CA TYR A 123 9.09 9.19 45.04
C TYR A 123 9.85 7.90 45.34
N PHE A 124 9.74 6.91 44.43
CA PHE A 124 10.41 5.64 44.54
C PHE A 124 11.94 5.79 44.54
N ASN A 125 12.51 6.57 43.64
CA ASN A 125 13.91 6.91 43.59
C ASN A 125 14.40 7.59 44.87
N SER A 126 13.56 8.42 45.48
CA SER A 126 13.87 9.09 46.75
C SER A 126 13.89 8.10 47.92
N LEU A 127 12.92 7.20 48.00
CA LEU A 127 12.85 6.12 48.99
C LEU A 127 14.04 5.16 48.85
N GLU A 128 14.39 4.77 47.63
CA GLU A 128 15.55 3.91 47.35
C GLU A 128 16.86 4.56 47.88
N LYS A 129 17.05 5.85 47.61
CA LYS A 129 18.23 6.59 48.14
C LYS A 129 18.29 6.60 49.65
N VAL A 130 17.14 6.84 50.32
CA VAL A 130 17.05 6.83 51.79
C VAL A 130 17.38 5.44 52.35
N LEU A 131 16.78 4.38 51.78
CA LEU A 131 17.06 3.01 52.20
C LEU A 131 18.53 2.63 52.02
N LYS A 132 19.13 2.95 50.84
CA LYS A 132 20.57 2.72 50.60
C LYS A 132 21.45 3.48 51.61
N SER A 133 21.11 4.73 51.92
CA SER A 133 21.86 5.54 52.91
C SER A 133 21.77 4.93 54.32
N ILE A 134 20.58 4.50 54.77
CA ILE A 134 20.38 3.83 56.04
C ILE A 134 21.19 2.53 56.10
N THR A 135 21.08 1.69 55.07
CA THR A 135 21.79 0.41 54.98
C THR A 135 23.30 0.61 55.02
N GLN A 136 23.82 1.62 54.32
CA GLN A 136 25.24 1.96 54.29
C GLN A 136 25.72 2.46 55.68
N THR A 137 24.92 3.31 56.32
CA THR A 137 25.25 3.86 57.65
C THR A 137 25.31 2.75 58.70
N ILE A 138 24.34 1.85 58.69
CA ILE A 138 24.30 0.68 59.59
C ILE A 138 25.47 -0.27 59.30
N GLY A 139 25.79 -0.54 57.99
CA GLY A 139 26.91 -1.39 57.58
C GLY A 139 28.30 -0.85 58.03
N GLN A 140 28.42 0.46 58.24
CA GLN A 140 29.64 1.11 58.76
C GLN A 140 29.71 1.08 60.30
N SER A 141 28.63 0.67 60.98
CA SER A 141 28.60 0.57 62.42
C SER A 141 29.47 -0.59 62.91
N LYS A 142 30.15 -0.38 64.03
CA LYS A 142 30.94 -1.44 64.73
C LYS A 142 30.05 -2.43 65.51
N ASP A 143 28.74 -2.16 65.57
CA ASP A 143 27.79 -3.04 66.25
C ASP A 143 27.33 -4.19 65.33
N THR A 144 27.95 -5.33 65.52
CA THR A 144 27.69 -6.56 64.73
C THR A 144 26.25 -7.03 64.88
N ALA A 145 25.66 -6.93 66.08
CA ALA A 145 24.29 -7.39 66.34
C ALA A 145 23.27 -6.51 65.63
N LEU A 146 23.47 -5.18 65.53
CA LEU A 146 22.65 -4.27 64.78
C LEU A 146 22.72 -4.55 63.27
N ASN A 147 23.93 -4.84 62.79
CA ASN A 147 24.15 -5.16 61.36
C ASN A 147 23.42 -6.46 60.97
N GLU A 148 23.56 -7.52 61.76
CA GLU A 148 22.86 -8.82 61.52
C GLU A 148 21.34 -8.67 61.58
N ALA A 149 20.82 -7.91 62.57
CA ALA A 149 19.39 -7.62 62.66
C ALA A 149 18.85 -6.87 61.43
N CYS A 150 19.58 -5.85 60.95
CA CYS A 150 19.22 -5.09 59.77
C CYS A 150 19.20 -5.98 58.50
N GLN A 151 20.24 -6.75 58.27
CA GLN A 151 20.34 -7.70 57.16
C GLN A 151 19.21 -8.72 57.17
N LYS A 152 18.83 -9.19 58.36
CA LYS A 152 17.70 -10.12 58.52
C LYS A 152 16.36 -9.46 58.12
N ILE A 153 16.13 -8.19 58.56
CA ILE A 153 14.92 -7.44 58.20
C ILE A 153 14.87 -7.19 56.73
N LEU A 154 15.95 -6.74 56.08
CA LEU A 154 16.00 -6.50 54.62
C LEU A 154 15.73 -7.78 53.82
N LYS A 155 16.32 -8.91 54.22
CA LYS A 155 16.07 -10.22 53.60
C LYS A 155 14.61 -10.72 53.81
N GLN A 156 14.08 -10.60 55.02
CA GLN A 156 12.69 -10.99 55.30
C GLN A 156 11.68 -10.13 54.54
N GLY A 157 11.96 -8.83 54.40
CA GLY A 157 11.13 -7.90 53.64
C GLY A 157 11.34 -7.96 52.13
N GLN A 158 12.24 -8.84 51.64
CA GLN A 158 12.56 -8.93 50.19
C GLN A 158 12.85 -7.55 49.56
N VAL A 159 13.51 -6.64 50.31
CA VAL A 159 13.62 -5.23 49.93
C VAL A 159 14.31 -5.06 48.58
N ASP A 160 15.39 -5.79 48.32
CA ASP A 160 16.14 -5.72 47.07
C ASP A 160 15.24 -6.14 45.87
N PHE A 161 14.45 -7.23 46.02
CA PHE A 161 13.51 -7.65 45.01
C PHE A 161 12.41 -6.60 44.75
N ILE A 162 11.83 -6.06 45.82
CA ILE A 162 10.77 -5.03 45.70
C ILE A 162 11.32 -3.76 45.03
N LEU A 163 12.56 -3.37 45.31
CA LEU A 163 13.17 -2.20 44.70
C LEU A 163 13.37 -2.42 43.19
N GLU A 164 13.89 -3.57 42.79
CA GLU A 164 14.11 -3.92 41.39
C GLU A 164 12.80 -4.08 40.60
N ASP A 165 11.87 -4.88 41.11
CA ASP A 165 10.57 -5.15 40.51
C ASP A 165 9.70 -3.86 40.36
N THR A 166 9.69 -3.00 41.38
CA THR A 166 8.93 -1.73 41.34
C THR A 166 9.49 -0.78 40.29
N ALA A 167 10.82 -0.70 40.16
CA ALA A 167 11.45 0.14 39.13
C ALA A 167 11.08 -0.37 37.71
N GLU A 168 11.08 -1.69 37.51
CA GLU A 168 10.69 -2.31 36.25
C GLU A 168 9.20 -2.07 35.93
N LEU A 169 8.29 -2.29 36.89
CA LEU A 169 6.85 -2.06 36.72
C LEU A 169 6.52 -0.59 36.37
N ILE A 170 7.21 0.38 36.98
CA ILE A 170 7.03 1.80 36.67
C ILE A 170 7.50 2.08 35.24
N THR A 171 8.64 1.54 34.85
CA THR A 171 9.22 1.72 33.52
C THR A 171 8.31 1.15 32.44
N GLU A 172 7.85 -0.09 32.61
CA GLU A 172 6.92 -0.73 31.67
C GLU A 172 5.58 0.03 31.55
N SER A 173 5.09 0.57 32.68
CA SER A 173 3.84 1.36 32.70
C SER A 173 3.99 2.70 31.97
N LEU A 174 5.14 3.37 32.11
CA LEU A 174 5.47 4.60 31.38
C LEU A 174 5.62 4.33 29.88
N GLU A 175 6.27 3.25 29.50
CA GLU A 175 6.38 2.82 28.10
C GLU A 175 5.02 2.52 27.49
N GLY A 176 4.17 1.79 28.21
CA GLY A 176 2.78 1.51 27.80
C GLY A 176 1.98 2.79 27.57
N SER A 177 2.08 3.74 28.49
CA SER A 177 1.41 5.04 28.41
C SER A 177 1.91 5.88 27.23
N SER A 178 3.22 5.94 27.02
CA SER A 178 3.85 6.61 25.89
C SER A 178 3.39 6.02 24.55
N ARG A 179 3.23 4.70 24.50
CA ARG A 179 2.72 3.98 23.33
C ARG A 179 1.26 4.38 23.00
N VAL A 180 0.38 4.44 23.99
CA VAL A 180 -1.01 4.89 23.78
C VAL A 180 -1.04 6.31 23.25
N MET A 181 -0.23 7.22 23.82
CA MET A 181 -0.13 8.60 23.31
C MET A 181 0.36 8.67 21.87
N SER A 182 1.32 7.83 21.48
CA SER A 182 1.82 7.75 20.11
C SER A 182 0.72 7.27 19.13
N ILE A 183 -0.05 6.24 19.50
CA ILE A 183 -1.17 5.75 18.70
C ILE A 183 -2.22 6.85 18.52
N VAL A 184 -2.59 7.54 19.58
CA VAL A 184 -3.59 8.62 19.56
C VAL A 184 -3.08 9.81 18.76
N LYS A 185 -1.79 10.15 18.85
CA LYS A 185 -1.18 11.20 18.03
C LYS A 185 -1.27 10.85 16.53
N ASN A 186 -0.88 9.63 16.16
CA ASN A 186 -0.97 9.17 14.77
C ASN A 186 -2.41 9.16 14.26
N LEU A 187 -3.37 8.80 15.11
CA LEU A 187 -4.80 8.83 14.81
C LEU A 187 -5.31 10.27 14.62
N LYS A 188 -4.82 11.23 15.41
CA LYS A 188 -5.14 12.65 15.29
C LYS A 188 -4.52 13.27 14.03
N GLU A 189 -3.27 12.93 13.73
CA GLU A 189 -2.59 13.36 12.49
C GLU A 189 -3.33 12.84 11.26
N PHE A 190 -3.85 11.61 11.33
CA PHE A 190 -4.72 11.05 10.31
C PHE A 190 -6.01 11.86 10.09
N SER A 191 -6.62 12.36 11.17
CA SER A 191 -7.84 13.19 11.12
C SER A 191 -7.58 14.63 10.64
N HIS A 192 -6.36 15.15 10.82
CA HIS A 192 -6.01 16.54 10.50
C HIS A 192 -5.27 16.70 9.15
N VAL A 193 -5.37 15.72 8.27
CA VAL A 193 -4.80 15.74 6.91
C VAL A 193 -5.25 16.97 6.07
N ASP A 194 -6.27 17.72 6.52
CA ASP A 194 -6.92 18.77 5.73
C ASP A 194 -6.33 20.20 5.85
N ARG A 195 -5.30 20.44 6.65
CA ARG A 195 -4.81 21.82 6.90
C ARG A 195 -3.54 22.24 6.15
N SER A 196 -2.95 21.38 5.32
CA SER A 196 -1.81 21.77 4.51
C SER A 196 -2.28 22.39 3.20
N GLU A 197 -1.70 23.54 2.83
CA GLU A 197 -2.02 24.22 1.59
C GLU A 197 -1.46 23.47 0.38
N TRP A 198 -2.21 23.47 -0.71
CA TRP A 198 -1.77 22.97 -1.99
C TRP A 198 -0.78 23.94 -2.63
N SER A 199 0.36 23.46 -3.08
CA SER A 199 1.39 24.27 -3.74
C SER A 199 2.25 23.42 -4.68
N TYR A 200 2.90 24.04 -5.64
CA TYR A 200 3.94 23.37 -6.41
C TYR A 200 5.15 23.12 -5.51
N ALA A 201 5.57 21.85 -5.43
CA ALA A 201 6.67 21.43 -4.62
C ALA A 201 7.68 20.60 -5.42
N ASN A 202 8.94 20.86 -5.16
CA ASN A 202 10.03 20.05 -5.63
C ASN A 202 10.15 18.79 -4.77
N LEU A 203 9.91 17.60 -5.36
CA LEU A 203 9.89 16.33 -4.62
C LEU A 203 11.28 15.92 -4.13
N GLU A 204 12.37 16.35 -4.77
CA GLU A 204 13.73 16.14 -4.28
C GLU A 204 13.92 16.84 -2.91
N ASN A 205 13.43 18.08 -2.78
CA ASN A 205 13.46 18.80 -1.51
C ASN A 205 12.62 18.10 -0.42
N CYS A 206 11.48 17.52 -0.79
CA CYS A 206 10.66 16.72 0.14
C CYS A 206 11.41 15.47 0.63
N ILE A 207 12.08 14.76 -0.27
CA ILE A 207 12.90 13.59 0.08
C ILE A 207 14.05 14.01 1.00
N GLU A 208 14.82 15.04 0.62
CA GLU A 208 15.98 15.49 1.40
C GLU A 208 15.60 16.00 2.79
N SER A 209 14.47 16.70 2.93
CA SER A 209 13.97 17.14 4.23
C SER A 209 13.56 15.97 5.11
N THR A 210 12.90 14.95 4.54
CA THR A 210 12.52 13.74 5.27
C THR A 210 13.73 12.92 5.70
N LEU A 211 14.74 12.78 4.82
CA LEU A 211 15.99 12.08 5.14
C LEU A 211 16.76 12.72 6.31
N LYS A 212 16.73 14.06 6.43
CA LYS A 212 17.32 14.75 7.59
C LYS A 212 16.64 14.34 8.90
N ILE A 213 15.33 14.11 8.89
CA ILE A 213 14.58 13.74 10.10
C ILE A 213 14.97 12.33 10.56
N ILE A 214 15.06 11.36 9.62
CA ILE A 214 15.36 9.95 9.96
C ILE A 214 16.85 9.63 10.03
N ASN A 215 17.72 10.61 9.83
CA ASN A 215 19.18 10.39 9.77
C ASN A 215 19.72 9.63 10.98
N ASN A 216 19.14 9.84 12.17
CA ASN A 216 19.58 9.14 13.38
C ASN A 216 19.26 7.65 13.37
N GLU A 217 18.20 7.23 12.68
CA GLU A 217 17.80 5.82 12.58
C GLU A 217 18.60 5.07 11.52
N ILE A 218 19.07 5.75 10.46
CA ILE A 218 19.70 5.10 9.30
C ILE A 218 21.24 5.17 9.31
N LYS A 219 21.85 6.16 10.00
CA LYS A 219 23.27 6.51 9.84
C LYS A 219 24.29 5.44 10.25
N TYR A 220 23.91 4.46 11.06
CA TYR A 220 24.88 3.47 11.59
C TYR A 220 24.94 2.18 10.79
N ASN A 221 23.81 1.70 10.27
CA ASN A 221 23.70 0.36 9.69
C ASN A 221 23.15 0.34 8.27
N ILE A 222 22.74 1.49 7.71
CA ILE A 222 22.06 1.56 6.42
C ILE A 222 22.83 2.45 5.46
N THR A 223 23.20 1.89 4.30
CA THR A 223 23.75 2.64 3.17
C THR A 223 22.58 3.28 2.40
N LEU A 224 22.66 4.59 2.19
CA LEU A 224 21.64 5.34 1.44
C LEU A 224 22.16 5.65 0.05
N GLU A 225 21.47 5.15 -0.98
CA GLU A 225 21.73 5.43 -2.38
C GLU A 225 20.62 6.32 -2.96
N LYS A 226 21.01 7.36 -3.71
CA LYS A 226 20.07 8.35 -4.28
C LYS A 226 20.30 8.47 -5.78
N HIS A 227 19.22 8.33 -6.54
CA HIS A 227 19.23 8.43 -8.00
C HIS A 227 18.11 9.39 -8.43
N TYR A 228 18.46 10.66 -8.58
CA TYR A 228 17.50 11.69 -9.01
C TYR A 228 17.74 12.01 -10.49
N ALA A 229 16.70 11.85 -11.31
CA ALA A 229 16.76 12.23 -12.72
C ALA A 229 16.84 13.75 -12.86
N ALA A 230 17.55 14.20 -13.87
CA ALA A 230 17.58 15.62 -14.21
C ALA A 230 16.20 16.08 -14.73
N ASN A 231 15.77 17.30 -14.36
CA ASN A 231 14.56 17.94 -14.85
C ASN A 231 13.23 17.25 -14.44
N VAL A 232 13.14 16.72 -13.22
CA VAL A 232 11.85 16.29 -12.67
C VAL A 232 11.00 17.56 -12.42
N PRO A 233 9.77 17.63 -12.95
CA PRO A 233 8.91 18.78 -12.74
C PRO A 233 8.44 18.90 -11.28
N ASP A 234 8.16 20.14 -10.84
CA ASP A 234 7.48 20.38 -9.58
C ASP A 234 6.06 19.82 -9.66
N VAL A 235 5.59 19.23 -8.57
CA VAL A 235 4.28 18.58 -8.47
C VAL A 235 3.35 19.44 -7.64
N PHE A 236 2.11 19.68 -8.13
CA PHE A 236 1.08 20.36 -7.36
C PHE A 236 0.52 19.42 -6.29
N CYS A 237 0.92 19.62 -5.05
CA CYS A 237 0.64 18.70 -3.95
C CYS A 237 0.54 19.44 -2.61
N GLN A 238 0.30 18.70 -1.55
CA GLN A 238 0.43 19.16 -0.15
C GLN A 238 1.78 18.65 0.41
N PRO A 239 2.86 19.45 0.43
CA PRO A 239 4.22 18.98 0.70
C PRO A 239 4.38 18.27 2.05
N MET A 240 3.69 18.76 3.09
CA MET A 240 3.71 18.13 4.42
C MET A 240 3.14 16.71 4.41
N GLN A 241 2.09 16.47 3.62
CA GLN A 241 1.51 15.13 3.48
C GLN A 241 2.42 14.20 2.69
N ILE A 242 3.06 14.69 1.64
CA ILE A 242 4.06 13.92 0.90
C ILE A 242 5.25 13.57 1.79
N ASN A 243 5.74 14.51 2.61
CA ASN A 243 6.80 14.22 3.59
C ASN A 243 6.37 13.13 4.59
N GLN A 244 5.11 13.13 5.02
CA GLN A 244 4.58 12.08 5.90
C GLN A 244 4.56 10.70 5.22
N VAL A 245 4.17 10.62 3.95
CA VAL A 245 4.24 9.37 3.16
C VAL A 245 5.68 8.86 3.08
N LEU A 246 6.61 9.74 2.71
CA LEU A 246 8.03 9.41 2.61
C LEU A 246 8.58 8.93 3.96
N LEU A 247 8.26 9.63 5.04
CA LEU A 247 8.68 9.26 6.39
C LEU A 247 8.18 7.86 6.77
N ASN A 248 6.90 7.57 6.57
CA ASN A 248 6.30 6.28 6.89
C ASN A 248 6.98 5.12 6.13
N ILE A 249 7.26 5.31 4.84
CA ILE A 249 7.89 4.27 4.02
C ILE A 249 9.36 4.09 4.42
N LEU A 250 10.11 5.18 4.61
CA LEU A 250 11.52 5.13 4.97
C LEU A 250 11.77 4.53 6.37
N VAL A 251 10.91 4.85 7.35
CA VAL A 251 10.94 4.22 8.69
C VAL A 251 10.58 2.74 8.61
N ASN A 252 9.65 2.34 7.74
CA ASN A 252 9.35 0.93 7.53
C ASN A 252 10.51 0.20 6.87
N ALA A 253 11.16 0.80 5.88
CA ALA A 253 12.35 0.27 5.22
C ALA A 253 13.52 0.09 6.22
N SER A 254 13.76 1.07 7.09
CA SER A 254 14.81 0.98 8.11
C SER A 254 14.55 -0.15 9.11
N HIS A 255 13.30 -0.33 9.54
CA HIS A 255 12.92 -1.41 10.44
C HIS A 255 12.92 -2.81 9.80
N ALA A 256 12.75 -2.90 8.48
CA ALA A 256 12.81 -4.17 7.74
C ALA A 256 14.24 -4.70 7.60
N ILE A 257 15.24 -3.83 7.68
CA ILE A 257 16.67 -4.17 7.59
C ILE A 257 17.18 -4.57 8.98
N LYS A 258 17.57 -5.84 9.11
CA LYS A 258 18.19 -6.37 10.34
C LYS A 258 19.70 -6.43 10.16
N GLY A 259 20.44 -5.49 10.76
CA GLY A 259 21.89 -5.36 10.59
C GLY A 259 22.25 -4.38 9.47
N GLU A 260 23.25 -4.70 8.65
CA GLU A 260 23.67 -3.84 7.54
C GLU A 260 22.77 -4.05 6.32
N GLY A 261 22.44 -2.95 5.62
CA GLY A 261 21.64 -3.00 4.40
C GLY A 261 21.63 -1.68 3.63
N THR A 262 20.84 -1.65 2.57
CA THR A 262 20.78 -0.50 1.66
C THR A 262 19.33 -0.03 1.47
N ILE A 263 19.13 1.28 1.50
CA ILE A 263 17.91 1.92 1.02
C ILE A 263 18.27 2.72 -0.22
N THR A 264 17.65 2.40 -1.35
CA THR A 264 17.83 3.10 -2.62
C THR A 264 16.59 3.94 -2.90
N ILE A 265 16.76 5.24 -3.16
CA ILE A 265 15.68 6.17 -3.53
C ILE A 265 15.90 6.64 -4.95
N THR A 266 14.92 6.41 -5.81
CA THR A 266 14.94 6.88 -7.20
C THR A 266 13.79 7.86 -7.41
N LEU A 267 14.08 9.01 -8.00
CA LEU A 267 13.10 10.02 -8.40
C LEU A 267 13.21 10.26 -9.90
N GLN A 268 12.10 10.08 -10.63
CA GLN A 268 12.09 10.20 -12.09
C GLN A 268 10.73 10.70 -12.62
N SER A 269 10.75 11.25 -13.83
CA SER A 269 9.51 11.54 -14.57
C SER A 269 8.98 10.26 -15.22
N ALA A 270 7.67 10.06 -15.20
CA ALA A 270 6.97 8.97 -15.87
C ALA A 270 6.07 9.53 -16.98
N GLY A 271 6.68 9.87 -18.11
CA GLY A 271 6.07 10.68 -19.16
C GLY A 271 6.01 12.17 -18.77
N ASP A 272 5.13 12.92 -19.40
CA ASP A 272 5.00 14.36 -19.17
C ASP A 272 4.05 14.70 -18.00
N ASP A 273 3.17 13.78 -17.65
CA ASP A 273 2.07 14.02 -16.71
C ASP A 273 2.30 13.47 -15.30
N PHE A 274 3.30 12.62 -15.09
CA PHE A 274 3.53 11.95 -13.81
C PHE A 274 4.99 11.99 -13.36
N VAL A 275 5.16 11.94 -12.04
CA VAL A 275 6.45 11.73 -11.37
C VAL A 275 6.37 10.47 -10.52
N GLU A 276 7.44 9.69 -10.53
CA GLU A 276 7.57 8.46 -9.73
C GLU A 276 8.71 8.56 -8.72
N ILE A 277 8.41 8.11 -7.50
CA ILE A 277 9.39 7.92 -6.43
C ILE A 277 9.43 6.42 -6.11
N HIS A 278 10.60 5.81 -6.26
CA HIS A 278 10.84 4.43 -5.88
C HIS A 278 11.70 4.41 -4.62
N ILE A 279 11.26 3.69 -3.60
CA ILE A 279 12.00 3.48 -2.36
C ILE A 279 12.16 1.98 -2.19
N ARG A 280 13.40 1.50 -2.39
CA ARG A 280 13.77 0.09 -2.30
C ARG A 280 14.62 -0.15 -1.07
N ASP A 281 14.30 -1.18 -0.31
CA ASP A 281 15.09 -1.68 0.81
C ASP A 281 15.62 -3.10 0.55
N THR A 282 16.69 -3.47 1.24
CA THR A 282 17.25 -4.84 1.25
C THR A 282 16.85 -5.60 2.52
N GLY A 283 15.69 -5.31 3.06
CA GLY A 283 15.19 -5.90 4.29
C GLY A 283 14.61 -7.31 4.16
N CYS A 284 13.81 -7.69 5.14
CA CYS A 284 13.23 -9.04 5.20
C CYS A 284 12.18 -9.34 4.12
N GLY A 285 11.68 -8.32 3.42
CA GLY A 285 10.62 -8.46 2.42
C GLY A 285 9.23 -8.73 3.02
N ILE A 286 8.22 -8.80 2.14
CA ILE A 286 6.81 -8.96 2.49
C ILE A 286 6.27 -10.18 1.76
N PRO A 287 5.70 -11.18 2.48
CA PRO A 287 5.04 -12.34 1.89
C PRO A 287 3.87 -11.94 0.96
N GLU A 288 3.67 -12.72 -0.09
CA GLU A 288 2.64 -12.44 -1.10
C GLU A 288 1.23 -12.38 -0.52
N GLU A 289 0.93 -13.26 0.43
CA GLU A 289 -0.39 -13.39 1.05
C GLU A 289 -0.85 -12.15 1.83
N ILE A 290 0.09 -11.29 2.23
CA ILE A 290 -0.21 -10.09 3.02
C ILE A 290 0.04 -8.79 2.25
N ARG A 291 0.54 -8.83 1.01
CA ARG A 291 0.89 -7.61 0.23
C ARG A 291 -0.28 -6.65 0.03
N GLU A 292 -1.46 -7.15 -0.21
CA GLU A 292 -2.66 -6.30 -0.35
C GLU A 292 -3.14 -5.76 0.99
N ARG A 293 -2.92 -6.52 2.07
CA ARG A 293 -3.37 -6.17 3.41
C ARG A 293 -2.51 -5.16 4.14
N ILE A 294 -1.27 -4.92 3.71
CA ILE A 294 -0.38 -3.96 4.38
C ILE A 294 -0.92 -2.52 4.35
N PHE A 295 -1.84 -2.21 3.45
CA PHE A 295 -2.52 -0.91 3.38
C PHE A 295 -3.83 -0.87 4.17
N GLU A 296 -4.24 -1.97 4.82
CA GLU A 296 -5.40 -1.99 5.72
C GLU A 296 -5.04 -1.26 7.03
N PRO A 297 -5.96 -0.45 7.59
CA PRO A 297 -5.77 0.18 8.90
C PRO A 297 -5.54 -0.86 9.99
N PHE A 298 -4.60 -0.56 10.90
CA PHE A 298 -4.22 -1.40 12.03
C PHE A 298 -3.55 -2.74 11.67
N PHE A 299 -3.33 -3.03 10.40
CA PHE A 299 -2.58 -4.22 10.00
C PHE A 299 -1.09 -4.05 10.28
N THR A 300 -0.50 -4.99 11.02
CA THR A 300 0.92 -5.00 11.34
C THR A 300 1.43 -6.42 11.56
N THR A 301 2.64 -6.70 11.09
CA THR A 301 3.38 -7.94 11.37
C THR A 301 4.40 -7.76 12.50
N LYS A 302 4.54 -6.54 13.03
CA LYS A 302 5.46 -6.25 14.14
C LYS A 302 4.85 -6.75 15.45
N PRO A 303 5.69 -7.12 16.45
CA PRO A 303 5.21 -7.50 17.78
C PRO A 303 4.27 -6.46 18.37
N VAL A 304 3.39 -6.91 19.25
CA VAL A 304 2.44 -6.04 19.93
C VAL A 304 3.21 -4.88 20.56
N GLY A 305 2.90 -3.66 20.12
CA GLY A 305 3.51 -2.44 20.63
C GLY A 305 4.64 -1.82 19.82
N SER A 306 5.18 -2.50 18.81
CA SER A 306 6.24 -1.93 17.96
C SER A 306 5.72 -1.37 16.63
N GLY A 307 4.43 -1.54 16.33
CA GLY A 307 3.81 -1.01 15.13
C GLY A 307 2.36 -0.64 15.36
N THR A 308 1.95 0.55 14.92
CA THR A 308 0.55 1.01 15.02
C THR A 308 -0.35 0.44 13.91
N GLY A 309 0.26 -0.05 12.81
CA GLY A 309 -0.46 -0.51 11.62
C GLY A 309 -1.16 0.62 10.84
N LEU A 310 -0.92 1.90 11.19
CA LEU A 310 -1.58 3.05 10.56
C LEU A 310 -0.73 3.73 9.46
N GLY A 311 0.59 3.59 9.50
CA GLY A 311 1.49 4.36 8.63
C GLY A 311 1.22 4.15 7.13
N LEU A 312 1.12 2.90 6.67
CA LEU A 312 0.90 2.61 5.25
C LEU A 312 -0.53 2.91 4.80
N SER A 313 -1.54 2.71 5.66
CA SER A 313 -2.92 3.08 5.35
C SER A 313 -3.10 4.60 5.23
N VAL A 314 -2.44 5.38 6.09
CA VAL A 314 -2.35 6.84 5.97
C VAL A 314 -1.68 7.24 4.66
N SER A 315 -0.55 6.62 4.33
CA SER A 315 0.17 6.89 3.08
C SER A 315 -0.68 6.62 1.86
N TYR A 316 -1.44 5.52 1.84
CA TYR A 316 -2.39 5.18 0.79
C TYR A 316 -3.49 6.26 0.65
N GLY A 317 -4.08 6.69 1.76
CA GLY A 317 -5.10 7.76 1.78
C GLY A 317 -4.56 9.09 1.24
N ILE A 318 -3.36 9.48 1.66
CA ILE A 318 -2.70 10.71 1.19
C ILE A 318 -2.46 10.65 -0.32
N ILE A 319 -1.87 9.58 -0.82
CA ILE A 319 -1.54 9.45 -2.25
C ILE A 319 -2.81 9.44 -3.11
N ASN A 320 -3.87 8.74 -2.68
CA ASN A 320 -5.17 8.78 -3.37
C ASN A 320 -5.78 10.18 -3.40
N LYS A 321 -5.68 10.96 -2.31
CA LYS A 321 -6.12 12.37 -2.26
C LYS A 321 -5.39 13.23 -3.30
N HIS A 322 -4.16 12.89 -3.62
CA HIS A 322 -3.35 13.54 -4.65
C HIS A 322 -3.57 12.96 -6.06
N ASN A 323 -4.61 12.13 -6.28
CA ASN A 323 -4.88 11.42 -7.53
C ASN A 323 -3.68 10.58 -8.02
N GLY A 324 -2.83 10.16 -7.09
CA GLY A 324 -1.69 9.31 -7.31
C GLY A 324 -1.98 7.84 -7.03
N THR A 325 -0.96 7.01 -7.19
CA THR A 325 -1.00 5.60 -6.84
C THR A 325 0.23 5.22 -6.01
N ILE A 326 0.03 4.30 -5.06
CA ILE A 326 1.12 3.67 -4.31
C ILE A 326 1.02 2.16 -4.48
N SER A 327 2.14 1.53 -4.81
CA SER A 327 2.23 0.08 -4.99
C SER A 327 3.48 -0.47 -4.34
N VAL A 328 3.53 -1.81 -4.15
CA VAL A 328 4.68 -2.49 -3.56
C VAL A 328 5.02 -3.74 -4.36
N THR A 329 6.30 -3.91 -4.63
CA THR A 329 6.88 -5.15 -5.13
C THR A 329 7.85 -5.66 -4.08
N SER A 330 7.71 -6.93 -3.67
CA SER A 330 8.51 -7.47 -2.58
C SER A 330 8.73 -8.97 -2.73
N GLU A 331 9.88 -9.42 -2.27
CA GLU A 331 10.24 -10.84 -2.19
C GLU A 331 10.89 -11.11 -0.82
N VAL A 332 10.40 -12.14 -0.14
CA VAL A 332 10.90 -12.53 1.19
C VAL A 332 12.40 -12.81 1.13
N GLY A 333 13.17 -12.16 1.99
CA GLY A 333 14.63 -12.27 2.07
C GLY A 333 15.41 -11.43 1.06
N LYS A 334 14.74 -10.71 0.14
CA LYS A 334 15.40 -9.82 -0.84
C LYS A 334 15.06 -8.34 -0.64
N GLY A 335 14.01 -8.04 0.11
CA GLY A 335 13.57 -6.69 0.40
C GLY A 335 12.27 -6.31 -0.29
N SER A 336 11.94 -5.02 -0.20
CA SER A 336 10.73 -4.45 -0.78
C SER A 336 11.03 -3.19 -1.58
N GLU A 337 10.21 -2.90 -2.56
CA GLU A 337 10.24 -1.66 -3.33
C GLU A 337 8.84 -1.04 -3.36
N PHE A 338 8.72 0.13 -2.75
CA PHE A 338 7.51 0.95 -2.81
C PHE A 338 7.63 1.93 -3.96
N THR A 339 6.62 1.97 -4.83
CA THR A 339 6.51 2.93 -5.93
C THR A 339 5.36 3.88 -5.67
N ILE A 340 5.66 5.16 -5.58
CA ILE A 340 4.68 6.26 -5.47
C ILE A 340 4.65 6.96 -6.82
N ARG A 341 3.47 7.09 -7.41
CA ARG A 341 3.26 7.81 -8.66
C ARG A 341 2.29 8.96 -8.42
N LEU A 342 2.71 10.17 -8.74
CA LEU A 342 1.95 11.41 -8.54
C LEU A 342 1.74 12.12 -9.87
N PRO A 343 0.54 12.64 -10.16
CA PRO A 343 0.34 13.52 -11.31
C PRO A 343 1.03 14.86 -11.06
N VAL A 344 1.67 15.44 -12.08
CA VAL A 344 2.29 16.77 -12.02
C VAL A 344 1.23 17.82 -11.69
N ASN A 345 0.07 17.71 -12.35
CA ASN A 345 -1.10 18.55 -12.11
C ASN A 345 -2.32 17.64 -11.87
N PRO A 346 -2.76 17.44 -10.62
CA PRO A 346 -4.02 16.74 -10.37
C PRO A 346 -5.17 17.54 -10.99
N SER A 347 -6.10 16.86 -11.69
CA SER A 347 -7.26 17.51 -12.34
C SER A 347 -8.07 18.32 -11.32
N ALA A 348 -8.63 19.46 -11.74
CA ALA A 348 -9.32 20.45 -10.90
C ALA A 348 -10.48 19.92 -10.04
N GLU A 349 -11.00 18.71 -10.33
CA GLU A 349 -12.04 18.06 -9.51
C GLU A 349 -11.56 17.63 -8.10
N ALA A 350 -10.25 17.54 -7.87
CA ALA A 350 -9.70 17.19 -6.55
C ALA A 350 -9.60 18.41 -5.60
N VAL A 351 -9.58 19.62 -6.15
CA VAL A 351 -9.40 20.89 -5.40
C VAL A 351 -10.76 21.41 -4.88
N ASP A 352 -11.84 21.18 -5.62
CA ASP A 352 -13.17 21.77 -5.32
C ASP A 352 -13.93 21.09 -4.16
N ASN A 353 -13.55 19.88 -3.75
CA ASN A 353 -14.23 19.16 -2.66
C ASN A 353 -13.84 19.63 -1.24
N THR A 354 -12.83 20.48 -1.11
CA THR A 354 -12.36 20.99 0.19
C THR A 354 -13.01 22.32 0.61
N ASP A 355 -13.42 23.15 -0.33
CA ASP A 355 -14.00 24.47 -0.01
C ASP A 355 -15.53 24.47 0.16
N ALA A 356 -16.24 23.44 -0.28
CA ALA A 356 -17.70 23.33 -0.18
C ALA A 356 -18.23 22.89 1.19
N LYS A 357 -17.39 22.51 2.16
CA LYS A 357 -17.78 22.10 3.52
C LYS A 357 -17.40 23.08 4.63
N ALA A 358 -16.92 24.28 4.28
CA ALA A 358 -16.53 25.32 5.25
C ALA A 358 -17.49 26.54 5.25
N MET A 359 -18.70 26.41 4.69
CA MET A 359 -19.79 27.39 4.86
C MET A 359 -20.96 26.81 5.62
#